data_26762990cd68d62c9a16d18295b452f8
#
_entry.id   26762990cd68d62c9a16d18295b452f8
#
_cell.length_a   1.000
_cell.length_b   1.000
_cell.length_c   1.000
_cell.angle_alpha   90.00
_cell.angle_beta   90.00
_cell.angle_gamma   90.00
#
_symmetry.space_group_name_H-M   'P 1'
#
loop_
_entity.id
_entity.type
_entity.pdbx_description
1 polymer ?
#
loop_
_entity_poly.entity_id
_entity_poly.type
_entity_poly.pdbx_seq_one_letter_code
_entity_poly.pdbx_strand_id
1 'polypeptide(L)' 'RKVKSEILTDGKAEIERLTSSAKAQIGTIEARVRKQISEYVVTLALKRVTLQLEGKLNSNLQQQILDRNISNLGE' A
#
# COMPACT_ATOMS: atom_id res chain seq x y z
N ARG A 1 -11.31 16.94 -52.53
CA ARG A 1 -12.21 15.92 -51.90
C ARG A 1 -11.44 14.79 -51.25
N LYS A 2 -10.41 14.27 -51.91
CA LYS A 2 -9.54 13.24 -51.29
C LYS A 2 -8.83 13.75 -50.04
N VAL A 3 -8.33 14.99 -50.09
CA VAL A 3 -7.60 15.61 -48.97
C VAL A 3 -8.49 15.71 -47.73
N LYS A 4 -9.76 16.10 -47.90
CA LYS A 4 -10.69 16.21 -46.79
C LYS A 4 -11.00 14.86 -46.16
N SER A 5 -11.16 13.81 -47.00
CA SER A 5 -11.37 12.45 -46.52
C SER A 5 -10.15 11.91 -45.79
N GLU A 6 -8.93 12.18 -46.30
CA GLU A 6 -7.66 11.78 -45.67
C GLU A 6 -7.48 12.48 -44.33
N ILE A 7 -7.79 13.76 -44.22
CA ILE A 7 -7.72 14.53 -42.98
C ILE A 7 -8.65 13.93 -41.92
N LEU A 8 -9.90 13.58 -42.31
CA LEU A 8 -10.85 12.96 -41.40
C LEU A 8 -10.38 11.59 -40.93
N THR A 9 -9.83 10.77 -41.84
CA THR A 9 -9.33 9.44 -41.53
C THR A 9 -8.11 9.54 -40.60
N ASP A 10 -7.17 10.43 -40.89
CA ASP A 10 -5.98 10.66 -40.08
C ASP A 10 -6.37 11.20 -38.70
N GLY A 11 -7.37 12.09 -38.64
CA GLY A 11 -7.87 12.62 -37.38
C GLY A 11 -8.50 11.56 -36.53
N LYS A 12 -9.28 10.65 -37.10
CA LYS A 12 -9.87 9.52 -36.38
C LYS A 12 -8.79 8.57 -35.85
N ALA A 13 -7.81 8.25 -36.67
CA ALA A 13 -6.70 7.39 -36.29
C ALA A 13 -5.92 8.00 -35.15
N GLU A 14 -5.67 9.30 -35.16
CA GLU A 14 -4.97 10.00 -34.10
C GLU A 14 -5.77 9.99 -32.79
N ILE A 15 -7.09 10.21 -32.88
CA ILE A 15 -7.98 10.14 -31.70
C ILE A 15 -7.95 8.73 -31.10
N GLU A 16 -8.03 7.70 -31.93
CA GLU A 16 -7.96 6.31 -31.45
C GLU A 16 -6.64 6.01 -30.77
N ARG A 17 -5.54 6.47 -31.36
CA ARG A 17 -4.20 6.31 -30.79
C ARG A 17 -4.09 6.99 -29.43
N LEU A 18 -4.55 8.23 -29.32
CA LEU A 18 -4.52 8.98 -28.06
C LEU A 18 -5.42 8.34 -27.02
N THR A 19 -6.60 7.87 -27.40
CA THR A 19 -7.53 7.20 -26.50
C THR A 19 -6.93 5.90 -25.96
N SER A 20 -6.33 5.08 -26.83
CA SER A 20 -5.67 3.84 -26.43
C SER A 20 -4.49 4.12 -25.50
N SER A 21 -3.68 5.14 -25.80
CA SER A 21 -2.56 5.54 -24.97
C SER A 21 -3.03 6.02 -23.60
N ALA A 22 -4.10 6.83 -23.55
CA ALA A 22 -4.66 7.30 -22.30
C ALA A 22 -5.19 6.16 -21.44
N LYS A 23 -5.89 5.20 -22.05
CA LYS A 23 -6.39 4.00 -21.33
C LYS A 23 -5.25 3.18 -20.76
N ALA A 24 -4.17 3.00 -21.53
CA ALA A 24 -2.99 2.27 -21.08
C ALA A 24 -2.33 2.98 -19.90
N GLN A 25 -2.22 4.30 -19.95
CA GLN A 25 -1.65 5.10 -18.86
C GLN A 25 -2.51 5.00 -17.59
N ILE A 26 -3.83 5.08 -17.75
CA ILE A 26 -4.76 4.94 -16.62
C ILE A 26 -4.59 3.55 -15.97
N GLY A 27 -4.52 2.49 -16.77
CA GLY A 27 -4.29 1.14 -16.28
C GLY A 27 -2.99 1.01 -15.49
N THR A 28 -1.91 1.64 -15.97
CA THR A 28 -0.62 1.66 -15.29
C THR A 28 -0.72 2.40 -13.95
N ILE A 29 -1.41 3.54 -13.93
CA ILE A 29 -1.61 4.34 -12.71
C ILE A 29 -2.44 3.54 -11.70
N GLU A 30 -3.50 2.89 -12.13
CA GLU A 30 -4.34 2.06 -11.26
C GLU A 30 -3.54 0.92 -10.63
N ALA A 31 -2.73 0.22 -11.41
CA ALA A 31 -1.88 -0.86 -10.91
C ALA A 31 -0.87 -0.34 -9.88
N ARG A 32 -0.27 0.82 -10.12
CA ARG A 32 0.67 1.45 -9.20
C ARG A 32 -0.02 1.82 -7.89
N VAL A 33 -1.20 2.43 -7.97
CA VAL A 33 -1.97 2.82 -6.78
C VAL A 33 -2.35 1.60 -5.96
N ARG A 34 -2.82 0.53 -6.59
CA ARG A 34 -3.14 -0.72 -5.89
C ARG A 34 -1.93 -1.28 -5.15
N LYS A 35 -0.79 -1.27 -5.81
CA LYS A 35 0.46 -1.74 -5.20
C LYS A 35 0.84 -0.89 -3.99
N GLN A 36 0.75 0.43 -4.11
CA GLN A 36 1.06 1.35 -3.01
C GLN A 36 0.12 1.15 -1.83
N ILE A 37 -1.18 0.96 -2.10
CA ILE A 37 -2.17 0.72 -1.05
C ILE A 37 -1.87 -0.61 -0.35
N SER A 38 -1.57 -1.68 -1.10
CA SER A 38 -1.22 -2.98 -0.54
C SER A 38 0.02 -2.89 0.35
N GLU A 39 1.07 -2.19 -0.10
CA GLU A 39 2.29 -1.99 0.66
C GLU A 39 2.01 -1.21 1.95
N TYR A 40 1.17 -0.19 1.87
CA TYR A 40 0.78 0.61 3.04
C TYR A 40 0.04 -0.25 4.06
N VAL A 41 -0.94 -1.04 3.61
CA VAL A 41 -1.73 -1.93 4.48
C VAL A 41 -0.82 -2.95 5.17
N VAL A 42 0.11 -3.57 4.44
CA VAL A 42 1.06 -4.53 5.00
C VAL A 42 1.95 -3.85 6.04
N THR A 43 2.50 -2.67 5.72
CA THR A 43 3.33 -1.90 6.64
C THR A 43 2.57 -1.57 7.92
N LEU A 44 1.31 -1.16 7.79
CA LEU A 44 0.47 -0.81 8.94
C LEU A 44 0.18 -2.05 9.80
N ALA A 45 -0.10 -3.19 9.17
CA ALA A 45 -0.35 -4.45 9.87
C ALA A 45 0.89 -4.90 10.64
N LEU A 46 2.08 -4.82 10.03
CA LEU A 46 3.34 -5.16 10.67
C LEU A 46 3.61 -4.24 11.86
N LYS A 47 3.35 -2.96 11.70
CA LYS A 47 3.52 -1.98 12.79
C LYS A 47 2.63 -2.32 13.97
N ARG A 48 1.37 -2.69 13.73
CA ARG A 48 0.43 -3.10 14.79
C ARG A 48 0.92 -4.34 15.52
N VAL A 49 1.37 -5.35 14.79
CA VAL A 49 1.89 -6.59 15.39
C VAL A 49 3.12 -6.27 16.25
N THR A 50 4.03 -5.46 15.75
CA THR A 50 5.23 -5.05 16.49
C THR A 50 4.85 -4.34 17.78
N LEU A 51 3.92 -3.40 17.74
CA LEU A 51 3.46 -2.68 18.93
C LEU A 51 2.80 -3.63 19.94
N GLN A 52 2.01 -4.59 19.48
CA GLN A 52 1.38 -5.57 20.34
C GLN A 52 2.41 -6.48 21.02
N LEU A 53 3.43 -6.91 20.29
CA LEU A 53 4.51 -7.72 20.83
C LEU A 53 5.31 -6.95 21.87
N GLU A 54 5.65 -5.69 21.59
CA GLU A 54 6.33 -4.83 22.55
C GLU A 54 5.53 -4.66 23.84
N GLY A 55 4.21 -4.46 23.70
CA GLY A 55 3.32 -4.35 24.84
C GLY A 55 3.30 -5.61 25.68
N LYS A 56 3.26 -6.80 25.06
CA LYS A 56 3.31 -8.07 25.77
C LYS A 56 4.65 -8.28 26.48
N LEU A 57 5.74 -7.95 25.81
CA LEU A 57 7.08 -8.07 26.41
C LEU A 57 7.21 -7.17 27.62
N ASN A 58 6.73 -5.94 27.55
CA ASN A 58 6.76 -5.02 28.67
C ASN A 58 5.91 -5.53 29.84
N SER A 59 4.72 -6.04 29.56
CA SER A 59 3.84 -6.63 30.58
C SER A 59 4.53 -7.82 31.27
N ASN A 60 5.13 -8.71 30.49
CA ASN A 60 5.83 -9.88 31.03
C ASN A 60 7.02 -9.48 31.88
N LEU A 61 7.79 -8.49 31.45
CA LEU A 61 8.92 -7.99 32.22
C LEU A 61 8.47 -7.39 33.54
N GLN A 62 7.41 -6.59 33.53
CA GLN A 62 6.85 -6.01 34.74
C GLN A 62 6.36 -7.10 35.69
N GLN A 63 5.72 -8.13 35.18
CA GLN A 63 5.25 -9.26 35.97
C GLN A 63 6.41 -9.99 36.61
N GLN A 64 7.49 -10.24 35.88
CA GLN A 64 8.70 -10.88 36.41
C GLN A 64 9.36 -10.04 37.51
N ILE A 65 9.42 -8.74 37.35
CA ILE A 65 9.97 -7.82 38.32
C ILE A 65 9.15 -7.87 39.63
N LEU A 66 7.82 -7.82 39.48
CA LEU A 66 6.91 -7.90 40.64
C LEU A 66 7.05 -9.23 41.36
N ASP A 67 7.06 -10.33 40.62
CA ASP A 67 7.22 -11.68 41.19
C ASP A 67 8.55 -11.81 41.94
N ARG A 68 9.61 -11.27 41.37
CA ARG A 68 10.93 -11.29 42.02
C ARG A 68 10.92 -10.46 43.30
N ASN A 69 10.32 -9.29 43.28
CA ASN A 69 10.23 -8.42 44.44
C ASN A 69 9.41 -9.06 45.56
N ILE A 70 8.29 -9.70 45.21
CA ILE A 70 7.45 -10.42 46.15
C ILE A 70 8.23 -11.59 46.78
N SER A 71 8.93 -12.35 45.95
CA SER A 71 9.76 -13.45 46.37
C SER A 71 10.87 -12.99 47.37
N ASN A 72 11.52 -11.87 47.06
CA ASN A 72 12.55 -11.30 47.92
C ASN A 72 11.98 -10.80 49.25
N LEU A 73 10.77 -10.26 49.24
CA LEU A 73 10.10 -9.80 50.46
C LEU A 73 9.64 -10.97 51.34
N GLY A 74 9.35 -12.12 50.74
CA GLY A 74 8.93 -13.31 51.46
C GLY A 74 10.06 -14.05 52.18
N GLU A 75 11.28 -13.72 51.82
CA GLU A 75 12.46 -14.29 52.48
C GLU A 75 12.82 -13.47 53.73
#